data_fcaf0eb6c1ec7bec50753fb0f944665c
#
_entry.id   fcaf0eb6c1ec7bec50753fb0f944665c
#
_cell.length_a   1.000
_cell.length_b   1.000
_cell.length_c   1.000
_cell.angle_alpha   90.00
_cell.angle_beta   90.00
_cell.angle_gamma   90.00
#
_symmetry.space_group_name_H-M   'P 1'
#
loop_
_entity.id
_entity.type
_entity.pdbx_description
1 polymer ?
#
loop_
_entity_poly.entity_id
_entity_poly.type
_entity_poly.pdbx_seq_one_letter_code
_entity_poly.pdbx_strand_id
1 'polypeptide(L)'
;MRSFVVFIIIYIISLLSSTCAVAQLSLSAQLRTRSELRDGQGAPLPAGADVVFFTSQRTRLTAGYNMYRLKMGITVQDTRVWGQDVSTINKSTTADNNGLMLHEAWAEIRLTDTSYKKSALTLKIGRQELVYDDQRLIGNLDWLQQARRHDAAVLQFTGAAWKLHAGFAFNQNREKASGTRYDQTPPGNYPGNTNSGSSYKSFEYLYASRSYQQGSISFLFFSDQFNKFHTLTENDIPVKIWDKGNWNRITTGVYVTGEYINNTQVTAAAYYQAGKTATGQQLSAGLLSLQAMYKLSEQVSAGGGVDYTTGGGSGTVSYAFDPLYGTPHKFWGLMDYFYAGSGFGSKGLQDYYIKTKYKLSEKLQVAVDIHRFSSASTVRDASRNKLSRYFGTEMDMVCNYTLTNMIGFEAGYSHFFSSPSLSSPEVKNITAAQKNNNWAYLMINIRPAFSL
;
A
#
# COMPACT_ATOMS: atom_id res chain seq x y z
N MET A 1 -19.43 -5.90 69.19
CA MET A 1 -18.78 -4.74 68.49
C MET A 1 -17.51 -5.12 67.76
N ARG A 2 -16.53 -5.80 68.35
CA ARG A 2 -15.25 -6.14 67.65
C ARG A 2 -15.44 -6.98 66.38
N SER A 3 -16.32 -7.95 66.38
CA SER A 3 -16.55 -8.81 65.17
C SER A 3 -17.20 -8.05 64.02
N PHE A 4 -18.03 -7.07 64.26
CA PHE A 4 -18.70 -6.25 63.23
C PHE A 4 -17.73 -5.29 62.52
N VAL A 5 -16.79 -4.76 63.27
CA VAL A 5 -15.73 -3.90 62.68
C VAL A 5 -14.77 -4.67 61.81
N VAL A 6 -14.44 -5.94 62.15
CA VAL A 6 -13.61 -6.81 61.34
C VAL A 6 -14.35 -7.19 60.05
N PHE A 7 -15.65 -7.45 60.09
CA PHE A 7 -16.44 -7.70 58.87
C PHE A 7 -16.51 -6.49 57.93
N ILE A 8 -16.65 -5.27 58.46
CA ILE A 8 -16.64 -4.05 57.66
C ILE A 8 -15.25 -3.80 57.03
N ILE A 9 -14.17 -4.04 57.78
CA ILE A 9 -12.80 -3.89 57.24
C ILE A 9 -12.52 -4.92 56.12
N ILE A 10 -12.96 -6.18 56.30
CA ILE A 10 -12.82 -7.23 55.27
C ILE A 10 -13.67 -6.87 54.05
N TYR A 11 -14.87 -6.35 54.22
CA TYR A 11 -15.74 -5.91 53.13
C TYR A 11 -15.18 -4.69 52.39
N ILE A 12 -14.60 -3.74 53.10
CA ILE A 12 -13.91 -2.59 52.50
C ILE A 12 -12.64 -3.04 51.76
N ILE A 13 -11.85 -3.98 52.31
CA ILE A 13 -10.68 -4.55 51.64
C ILE A 13 -11.09 -5.36 50.40
N SER A 14 -12.22 -6.09 50.42
CA SER A 14 -12.74 -6.80 49.28
C SER A 14 -13.30 -5.86 48.18
N LEU A 15 -13.84 -4.72 48.55
CA LEU A 15 -14.24 -3.66 47.61
C LEU A 15 -13.04 -2.92 47.01
N LEU A 16 -11.92 -2.85 47.72
CA LEU A 16 -10.67 -2.29 47.23
C LEU A 16 -9.85 -3.28 46.37
N SER A 17 -10.17 -4.57 46.43
CA SER A 17 -9.65 -5.63 45.56
C SER A 17 -10.44 -5.80 44.25
N SER A 18 -11.29 -4.82 43.87
CA SER A 18 -11.74 -4.73 42.50
C SER A 18 -10.47 -4.68 41.61
N THR A 19 -10.28 -5.72 40.84
CA THR A 19 -9.22 -5.79 39.82
C THR A 19 -9.28 -4.52 38.99
N CYS A 20 -8.45 -3.51 39.33
CA CYS A 20 -8.18 -2.41 38.43
C CYS A 20 -7.75 -3.05 37.13
N ALA A 21 -8.59 -2.98 36.11
CA ALA A 21 -8.15 -3.25 34.75
C ALA A 21 -7.07 -2.21 34.46
N VAL A 22 -5.81 -2.60 34.64
CA VAL A 22 -4.65 -1.70 34.44
C VAL A 22 -4.65 -1.36 32.96
N ALA A 23 -4.91 -0.12 32.66
CA ALA A 23 -4.80 0.39 31.32
C ALA A 23 -3.32 0.32 30.91
N GLN A 24 -3.03 -0.38 29.82
CA GLN A 24 -1.67 -0.48 29.30
C GLN A 24 -1.44 0.64 28.30
N LEU A 25 -0.51 1.51 28.63
CA LEU A 25 0.01 2.52 27.71
C LEU A 25 1.26 1.97 27.02
N SER A 26 1.33 2.09 25.70
CA SER A 26 2.51 1.76 24.90
C SER A 26 2.97 2.98 24.13
N LEU A 27 4.29 3.16 24.04
CA LEU A 27 4.92 4.20 23.23
C LEU A 27 5.91 3.54 22.28
N SER A 28 5.94 3.98 21.03
CA SER A 28 6.97 3.58 20.08
C SER A 28 7.35 4.74 19.20
N ALA A 29 8.57 4.69 18.69
CA ALA A 29 9.06 5.67 17.73
C ALA A 29 9.61 4.95 16.50
N GLN A 30 9.69 5.65 15.40
CA GLN A 30 10.42 5.23 14.21
C GLN A 30 11.18 6.40 13.64
N LEU A 31 12.47 6.20 13.39
CA LEU A 31 13.27 7.05 12.50
C LEU A 31 13.72 6.17 11.34
N ARG A 32 13.30 6.51 10.13
CA ARG A 32 13.68 5.82 8.90
C ARG A 32 14.26 6.81 7.91
N THR A 33 15.54 6.68 7.60
CA THR A 33 16.20 7.43 6.53
C THR A 33 16.38 6.52 5.33
N ARG A 34 16.28 7.07 4.12
CA ARG A 34 16.56 6.37 2.87
C ARG A 34 17.26 7.32 1.90
N SER A 35 18.54 7.03 1.62
CA SER A 35 19.32 7.69 0.57
C SER A 35 19.12 6.93 -0.72
N GLU A 36 18.82 7.62 -1.80
CA GLU A 36 18.52 7.03 -3.10
C GLU A 36 19.35 7.69 -4.20
N LEU A 37 19.90 6.84 -5.08
CA LEU A 37 20.46 7.23 -6.37
C LEU A 37 19.47 6.76 -7.45
N ARG A 38 18.88 7.70 -8.20
CA ARG A 38 17.92 7.43 -9.26
C ARG A 38 18.47 7.78 -10.61
N ASP A 39 18.75 6.76 -11.39
CA ASP A 39 19.15 6.83 -12.78
C ASP A 39 18.10 6.09 -13.62
N GLY A 40 16.88 6.66 -13.69
CA GLY A 40 15.73 6.08 -14.38
C GLY A 40 14.83 5.21 -13.52
N GLN A 41 14.69 5.48 -12.22
CA GLN A 41 13.66 4.87 -11.38
C GLN A 41 12.28 5.42 -11.75
N GLY A 42 11.27 4.55 -11.89
CA GLY A 42 9.88 4.87 -12.28
C GLY A 42 9.66 4.97 -13.78
N ALA A 43 10.67 5.37 -14.54
CA ALA A 43 10.65 5.44 -15.99
C ALA A 43 12.08 5.49 -16.53
N PRO A 44 12.34 5.07 -17.81
CA PRO A 44 13.64 5.23 -18.43
C PRO A 44 14.09 6.70 -18.39
N LEU A 45 15.35 6.93 -18.04
CA LEU A 45 15.89 8.29 -18.04
C LEU A 45 16.02 8.81 -19.49
N PRO A 46 15.55 10.02 -19.81
CA PRO A 46 15.82 10.63 -21.11
C PRO A 46 17.33 10.85 -21.32
N ALA A 47 17.81 10.72 -22.55
CA ALA A 47 19.21 11.02 -22.86
C ALA A 47 19.55 12.48 -22.49
N GLY A 48 20.67 12.66 -21.77
CA GLY A 48 21.12 13.97 -21.30
C GLY A 48 20.45 14.48 -20.03
N ALA A 49 19.54 13.70 -19.42
CA ALA A 49 19.01 14.02 -18.10
C ALA A 49 20.01 13.59 -17.00
N ASP A 50 20.03 14.35 -15.91
CA ASP A 50 20.93 14.10 -14.78
C ASP A 50 20.41 12.99 -13.85
N VAL A 51 21.35 12.26 -13.27
CA VAL A 51 21.09 11.30 -12.19
C VAL A 51 20.76 12.08 -10.92
N VAL A 52 19.74 11.62 -10.17
CA VAL A 52 19.27 12.27 -8.95
C VAL A 52 19.76 11.52 -7.72
N PHE A 53 20.31 12.28 -6.75
CA PHE A 53 20.61 11.76 -5.41
C PHE A 53 19.91 12.59 -4.35
N PHE A 54 19.26 11.93 -3.37
CA PHE A 54 18.65 12.59 -2.22
C PHE A 54 18.51 11.62 -1.05
N THR A 55 18.30 12.18 0.13
CA THR A 55 17.94 11.41 1.33
C THR A 55 16.58 11.83 1.82
N SER A 56 15.65 10.90 1.88
CA SER A 56 14.34 11.07 2.48
C SER A 56 14.32 10.54 3.91
N GLN A 57 13.47 11.12 4.75
CA GLN A 57 13.32 10.73 6.15
C GLN A 57 11.85 10.64 6.53
N ARG A 58 11.52 9.63 7.33
CA ARG A 58 10.28 9.54 8.09
C ARG A 58 10.57 9.46 9.58
N THR A 59 9.87 10.28 10.34
CA THR A 59 9.83 10.19 11.80
C THR A 59 8.40 9.92 12.22
N ARG A 60 8.17 8.90 13.06
CA ARG A 60 6.85 8.59 13.64
C ARG A 60 6.97 8.48 15.15
N LEU A 61 5.93 8.95 15.84
CA LEU A 61 5.67 8.69 17.25
C LEU A 61 4.28 8.09 17.38
N THR A 62 4.19 6.93 18.00
CA THR A 62 2.94 6.20 18.17
C THR A 62 2.67 6.01 19.66
N ALA A 63 1.49 6.40 20.11
CA ALA A 63 0.94 6.08 21.42
C ALA A 63 -0.23 5.12 21.27
N GLY A 64 -0.22 4.03 22.03
CA GLY A 64 -1.28 3.05 22.10
C GLY A 64 -1.87 2.97 23.51
N TYR A 65 -3.17 2.85 23.60
CA TYR A 65 -3.91 2.64 24.84
C TYR A 65 -4.74 1.37 24.72
N ASN A 66 -4.65 0.48 25.70
CA ASN A 66 -5.41 -0.77 25.71
C ASN A 66 -6.07 -0.97 27.08
N MET A 67 -7.38 -1.10 27.09
CA MET A 67 -8.18 -1.33 28.27
C MET A 67 -9.36 -2.25 27.91
N TYR A 68 -9.83 -3.03 28.84
CA TYR A 68 -10.94 -3.98 28.80
C TYR A 68 -11.62 -4.23 27.42
N ARG A 69 -12.38 -3.25 26.88
CA ARG A 69 -13.08 -3.33 25.58
C ARG A 69 -12.63 -2.27 24.59
N LEU A 70 -11.67 -1.43 24.97
CA LEU A 70 -11.25 -0.29 24.19
C LEU A 70 -9.76 -0.36 23.90
N LYS A 71 -9.42 -0.25 22.60
CA LYS A 71 -8.06 0.07 22.17
C LYS A 71 -8.07 1.37 21.40
N MET A 72 -7.03 2.18 21.57
CA MET A 72 -6.84 3.41 20.83
C MET A 72 -5.41 3.48 20.31
N GLY A 73 -5.23 4.09 19.16
CA GLY A 73 -3.93 4.34 18.57
C GLY A 73 -3.86 5.74 17.99
N ILE A 74 -2.77 6.45 18.28
CA ILE A 74 -2.46 7.73 17.67
C ILE A 74 -1.02 7.66 17.16
N THR A 75 -0.83 7.98 15.87
CA THR A 75 0.49 8.08 15.24
C THR A 75 0.62 9.44 14.60
N VAL A 76 1.58 10.23 15.08
CA VAL A 76 2.02 11.46 14.41
C VAL A 76 3.24 11.15 13.55
N GLN A 77 3.33 11.80 12.40
CA GLN A 77 4.36 11.54 11.40
C GLN A 77 4.88 12.84 10.80
N ASP A 78 6.19 12.89 10.60
CA ASP A 78 6.86 13.84 9.72
C ASP A 78 7.56 13.08 8.57
N THR A 79 7.48 13.61 7.37
CA THR A 79 8.19 13.09 6.19
C THR A 79 8.84 14.25 5.45
N ARG A 80 10.12 14.13 5.15
CA ARG A 80 10.89 15.18 4.47
C ARG A 80 12.02 14.63 3.62
N VAL A 81 12.52 15.44 2.72
CA VAL A 81 13.85 15.28 2.12
C VAL A 81 14.83 16.10 2.95
N TRP A 82 16.04 15.61 3.16
CA TRP A 82 17.05 16.35 3.90
C TRP A 82 17.37 17.69 3.25
N GLY A 83 17.44 18.73 4.05
CA GLY A 83 17.56 20.12 3.61
C GLY A 83 16.24 20.88 3.56
N GLN A 84 15.07 20.19 3.63
CA GLN A 84 13.76 20.84 3.66
C GLN A 84 13.39 21.33 5.06
N ASP A 85 12.78 22.52 5.14
CA ASP A 85 12.29 23.14 6.38
C ASP A 85 11.03 23.96 6.08
N VAL A 86 10.15 24.05 7.05
CA VAL A 86 8.94 24.88 6.96
C VAL A 86 9.24 26.39 7.15
N SER A 87 10.45 26.75 7.57
CA SER A 87 10.89 28.13 7.83
C SER A 87 11.91 28.60 6.79
N THR A 88 11.65 29.75 6.18
CA THR A 88 12.58 30.44 5.30
C THR A 88 13.66 31.24 6.04
N ILE A 89 13.57 31.34 7.38
CA ILE A 89 14.51 32.09 8.21
C ILE A 89 15.78 31.29 8.46
N ASN A 90 15.69 29.96 8.45
CA ASN A 90 16.85 29.10 8.57
C ASN A 90 17.66 29.09 7.27
N LYS A 91 18.88 29.63 7.31
CA LYS A 91 19.76 29.72 6.12
C LYS A 91 20.42 28.39 5.76
N SER A 92 20.29 27.35 6.59
CA SER A 92 20.88 26.02 6.38
C SER A 92 19.95 25.07 5.64
N THR A 93 18.68 25.43 5.46
CA THR A 93 17.63 24.59 4.87
C THR A 93 16.79 25.36 3.88
N THR A 94 16.06 24.65 3.03
CA THR A 94 15.13 25.23 2.04
C THR A 94 13.71 25.22 2.59
N ALA A 95 12.88 26.19 2.18
CA ALA A 95 11.46 26.21 2.55
C ALA A 95 10.72 25.03 1.94
N ASP A 96 9.85 24.39 2.71
CA ASP A 96 8.97 23.32 2.29
C ASP A 96 7.65 23.34 3.07
N ASN A 97 6.61 22.77 2.49
CA ASN A 97 5.29 22.64 3.11
C ASN A 97 5.14 21.34 3.93
N ASN A 98 6.17 20.54 4.06
CA ASN A 98 6.16 19.35 4.89
C ASN A 98 6.06 19.72 6.37
N GLY A 99 5.09 19.16 7.05
CA GLY A 99 4.85 19.39 8.46
C GLY A 99 4.43 18.10 9.16
N LEU A 100 4.37 18.20 10.48
CA LEU A 100 3.85 17.11 11.31
C LEU A 100 2.41 16.82 10.92
N MET A 101 2.11 15.57 10.57
CA MET A 101 0.79 15.12 10.18
C MET A 101 0.27 14.00 11.07
N LEU A 102 -1.05 13.92 11.19
CA LEU A 102 -1.71 12.79 11.83
C LEU A 102 -1.75 11.62 10.84
N HIS A 103 -0.92 10.59 11.09
CA HIS A 103 -0.88 9.39 10.27
C HIS A 103 -2.02 8.44 10.63
N GLU A 104 -2.20 8.15 11.91
CA GLU A 104 -3.33 7.36 12.43
C GLU A 104 -3.94 8.03 13.66
N ALA A 105 -5.25 7.91 13.82
CA ALA A 105 -6.01 8.22 15.03
C ALA A 105 -7.30 7.42 15.00
N TRP A 106 -7.35 6.34 15.75
CA TRP A 106 -8.46 5.40 15.74
C TRP A 106 -8.79 4.86 17.12
N ALA A 107 -10.03 4.40 17.26
CA ALA A 107 -10.48 3.60 18.39
C ALA A 107 -11.04 2.27 17.88
N GLU A 108 -10.75 1.18 18.60
CA GLU A 108 -11.30 -0.15 18.39
C GLU A 108 -12.11 -0.55 19.63
N ILE A 109 -13.40 -0.81 19.43
CA ILE A 109 -14.35 -1.15 20.48
C ILE A 109 -14.74 -2.61 20.32
N ARG A 110 -14.51 -3.42 21.35
CA ARG A 110 -14.99 -4.80 21.38
C ARG A 110 -16.48 -4.82 21.75
N LEU A 111 -17.32 -5.23 20.83
CA LEU A 111 -18.78 -5.28 20.97
C LEU A 111 -19.24 -6.55 21.70
N THR A 112 -18.56 -7.68 21.48
CA THR A 112 -18.84 -8.93 22.19
C THR A 112 -18.31 -8.89 23.63
N ASP A 113 -18.93 -9.65 24.53
CA ASP A 113 -18.42 -9.83 25.87
C ASP A 113 -17.02 -10.48 25.85
N THR A 114 -16.16 -10.09 26.79
CA THR A 114 -14.79 -10.61 26.89
C THR A 114 -14.75 -12.06 27.41
N SER A 115 -15.85 -12.57 28.01
CA SER A 115 -16.02 -13.98 28.37
C SER A 115 -16.05 -14.89 27.13
N TYR A 116 -16.46 -14.38 25.96
CA TYR A 116 -16.41 -15.10 24.69
C TYR A 116 -14.99 -15.18 24.18
N LYS A 117 -14.23 -16.21 24.57
CA LYS A 117 -12.84 -16.42 24.17
C LYS A 117 -12.68 -16.94 22.72
N LYS A 118 -13.74 -17.56 22.17
CA LYS A 118 -13.70 -18.24 20.85
C LYS A 118 -14.02 -17.31 19.67
N SER A 119 -14.62 -16.15 19.94
CA SER A 119 -14.97 -15.18 18.90
C SER A 119 -14.97 -13.76 19.44
N ALA A 120 -14.73 -12.81 18.55
CA ALA A 120 -14.79 -11.39 18.85
C ALA A 120 -15.45 -10.64 17.70
N LEU A 121 -16.35 -9.72 18.04
CA LEU A 121 -16.87 -8.70 17.15
C LEU A 121 -16.32 -7.35 17.63
N THR A 122 -15.62 -6.63 16.76
CA THR A 122 -15.05 -5.32 17.08
C THR A 122 -15.46 -4.30 16.02
N LEU A 123 -15.56 -3.05 16.43
CA LEU A 123 -15.70 -1.90 15.55
C LEU A 123 -14.46 -1.03 15.68
N LYS A 124 -13.69 -0.88 14.58
CA LYS A 124 -12.56 0.05 14.50
C LYS A 124 -12.96 1.26 13.68
N ILE A 125 -12.82 2.46 14.24
CA ILE A 125 -13.25 3.71 13.61
C ILE A 125 -12.16 4.79 13.74
N GLY A 126 -11.99 5.59 12.71
CA GLY A 126 -11.04 6.69 12.64
C GLY A 126 -10.05 6.54 11.50
N ARG A 127 -9.00 7.37 11.53
CA ARG A 127 -7.91 7.33 10.55
C ARG A 127 -7.00 6.15 10.82
N GLN A 128 -6.91 5.20 9.89
CA GLN A 128 -6.25 3.92 10.08
C GLN A 128 -5.64 3.37 8.79
N GLU A 129 -4.61 2.56 8.94
CA GLU A 129 -4.11 1.71 7.85
C GLU A 129 -5.07 0.53 7.64
N LEU A 130 -5.31 0.18 6.37
CA LEU A 130 -6.04 -1.02 5.97
C LEU A 130 -5.08 -1.95 5.23
N VAL A 131 -4.96 -3.19 5.70
CA VAL A 131 -4.01 -4.17 5.16
C VAL A 131 -4.69 -5.51 5.04
N TYR A 132 -4.80 -6.01 3.80
CA TYR A 132 -5.43 -7.30 3.49
C TYR A 132 -4.54 -8.15 2.59
N ASP A 133 -4.53 -9.44 2.84
CA ASP A 133 -3.80 -10.45 2.08
C ASP A 133 -2.32 -10.07 1.86
N ASP A 134 -1.84 -10.14 0.61
CA ASP A 134 -0.48 -9.73 0.23
C ASP A 134 -0.32 -8.21 0.03
N GLN A 135 -1.38 -7.43 0.24
CA GLN A 135 -1.47 -5.98 0.02
C GLN A 135 -1.52 -5.57 -1.47
N ARG A 136 -1.86 -6.49 -2.36
CA ARG A 136 -1.93 -6.22 -3.79
C ARG A 136 -3.01 -5.19 -4.14
N LEU A 137 -4.16 -5.25 -3.46
CA LEU A 137 -5.30 -4.35 -3.70
C LEU A 137 -5.57 -3.36 -2.55
N ILE A 138 -5.38 -3.77 -1.30
CA ILE A 138 -5.55 -2.92 -0.12
C ILE A 138 -4.32 -3.07 0.77
N GLY A 139 -3.52 -2.03 0.86
CA GLY A 139 -2.26 -2.04 1.59
C GLY A 139 -1.87 -0.66 2.11
N ASN A 140 -0.98 -0.63 3.07
CA ASN A 140 -0.53 0.59 3.72
C ASN A 140 0.58 1.34 2.98
N LEU A 141 1.11 0.79 1.89
CA LEU A 141 2.16 1.39 1.07
C LEU A 141 3.35 1.90 1.92
N ASP A 142 3.75 1.12 2.92
CA ASP A 142 4.76 1.54 3.92
C ASP A 142 6.15 1.79 3.31
N TRP A 143 6.41 1.28 2.10
CA TRP A 143 7.60 1.59 1.34
C TRP A 143 7.81 3.10 1.15
N LEU A 144 6.77 3.82 0.74
CA LEU A 144 6.82 5.28 0.64
C LEU A 144 6.88 5.91 2.03
N GLN A 145 7.60 7.04 2.17
CA GLN A 145 7.76 7.68 3.48
C GLN A 145 6.42 8.09 4.09
N GLN A 146 5.49 8.60 3.28
CA GLN A 146 4.16 9.04 3.74
C GLN A 146 3.21 7.88 4.08
N ALA A 147 3.43 6.66 3.51
CA ALA A 147 2.53 5.51 3.61
C ALA A 147 1.06 5.84 3.25
N ARG A 148 0.12 4.90 3.45
CA ARG A 148 -1.31 5.10 3.13
C ARG A 148 -2.18 4.81 4.34
N ARG A 149 -3.21 5.60 4.53
CA ARG A 149 -4.24 5.50 5.55
C ARG A 149 -5.58 5.92 4.98
N HIS A 150 -6.65 5.55 5.67
CA HIS A 150 -8.03 5.83 5.30
C HIS A 150 -8.80 6.34 6.53
N ASP A 151 -9.69 7.31 6.33
CA ASP A 151 -10.69 7.67 7.34
C ASP A 151 -11.85 6.69 7.17
N ALA A 152 -11.97 5.72 8.07
CA ALA A 152 -12.77 4.53 7.86
C ALA A 152 -13.44 4.02 9.15
N ALA A 153 -14.54 3.29 8.96
CA ALA A 153 -15.16 2.44 9.98
C ALA A 153 -15.14 0.99 9.50
N VAL A 154 -14.68 0.06 10.34
CA VAL A 154 -14.56 -1.37 10.00
C VAL A 154 -15.16 -2.20 11.11
N LEU A 155 -16.23 -2.93 10.80
CA LEU A 155 -16.78 -3.98 11.64
C LEU A 155 -16.01 -5.27 11.35
N GLN A 156 -15.44 -5.88 12.39
CA GLN A 156 -14.55 -7.03 12.27
C GLN A 156 -15.05 -8.17 13.16
N PHE A 157 -15.33 -9.31 12.56
CA PHE A 157 -15.59 -10.56 13.27
C PHE A 157 -14.40 -11.50 13.10
N THR A 158 -13.95 -12.08 14.21
CA THR A 158 -12.90 -13.11 14.24
C THR A 158 -13.39 -14.26 15.09
N GLY A 159 -13.37 -15.47 14.56
CA GLY A 159 -13.77 -16.66 15.31
C GLY A 159 -13.77 -17.92 14.46
N ALA A 160 -13.48 -19.09 15.08
CA ALA A 160 -13.50 -20.41 14.45
C ALA A 160 -12.79 -20.47 13.09
N ALA A 161 -11.55 -19.95 12.99
CA ALA A 161 -10.74 -19.85 11.79
C ALA A 161 -11.25 -18.85 10.73
N TRP A 162 -12.35 -18.13 10.97
CA TRP A 162 -12.88 -17.10 10.09
C TRP A 162 -12.49 -15.68 10.53
N LYS A 163 -12.21 -14.83 9.55
CA LYS A 163 -12.18 -13.37 9.67
C LYS A 163 -13.16 -12.80 8.68
N LEU A 164 -14.14 -12.03 9.16
CA LEU A 164 -15.16 -11.38 8.33
C LEU A 164 -15.13 -9.89 8.66
N HIS A 165 -14.83 -9.07 7.65
CA HIS A 165 -14.77 -7.61 7.82
C HIS A 165 -15.76 -6.94 6.87
N ALA A 166 -16.48 -5.95 7.37
CA ALA A 166 -17.27 -5.01 6.58
C ALA A 166 -16.74 -3.60 6.86
N GLY A 167 -16.25 -2.93 5.83
CA GLY A 167 -15.63 -1.62 5.98
C GLY A 167 -16.24 -0.57 5.06
N PHE A 168 -16.16 0.65 5.53
CA PHE A 168 -16.57 1.85 4.82
C PHE A 168 -15.53 2.95 5.04
N ALA A 169 -15.18 3.70 3.98
CA ALA A 169 -14.33 4.89 4.05
C ALA A 169 -14.92 6.02 3.18
N PHE A 170 -14.67 7.24 3.60
CA PHE A 170 -15.23 8.40 2.96
C PHE A 170 -14.22 9.57 2.91
N ASN A 171 -14.18 10.25 1.76
CA ASN A 171 -13.40 11.47 1.55
C ASN A 171 -14.29 12.64 1.17
N GLN A 172 -13.91 13.82 1.65
CA GLN A 172 -14.56 15.10 1.35
C GLN A 172 -13.52 16.23 1.42
N ASN A 173 -13.61 17.22 0.56
CA ASN A 173 -12.62 18.29 0.53
C ASN A 173 -12.66 19.19 1.77
N ARG A 174 -13.86 19.44 2.30
CA ARG A 174 -14.09 20.32 3.46
C ARG A 174 -15.50 20.13 4.02
N GLU A 175 -15.68 20.49 5.28
CA GLU A 175 -16.95 20.38 6.01
C GLU A 175 -18.12 21.10 5.33
N LYS A 176 -17.87 22.30 4.82
CA LYS A 176 -18.91 23.15 4.18
C LYS A 176 -18.95 23.03 2.66
N ALA A 177 -18.46 21.91 2.11
CA ALA A 177 -18.60 21.70 0.67
C ALA A 177 -20.07 21.57 0.30
N SER A 178 -20.49 22.27 -0.77
CA SER A 178 -21.82 22.11 -1.35
C SER A 178 -21.96 20.69 -1.90
N GLY A 179 -22.77 19.88 -1.22
CA GLY A 179 -22.79 18.43 -1.43
C GLY A 179 -21.48 17.75 -0.95
N THR A 180 -21.50 16.44 -0.83
CA THR A 180 -20.36 15.62 -0.42
C THR A 180 -19.42 15.36 -1.59
N ARG A 181 -18.76 16.41 -2.11
CA ARG A 181 -17.85 16.31 -3.24
C ARG A 181 -16.40 16.15 -2.78
N TYR A 182 -15.67 15.29 -3.45
CA TYR A 182 -14.23 15.16 -3.38
C TYR A 182 -13.67 15.21 -4.80
N ASP A 183 -12.96 16.27 -5.15
CA ASP A 183 -12.43 16.52 -6.49
C ASP A 183 -11.10 15.81 -6.77
N GLN A 184 -10.67 14.97 -5.85
CA GLN A 184 -9.46 14.15 -5.93
C GLN A 184 -8.15 14.98 -5.90
N THR A 185 -8.25 16.28 -5.62
CA THR A 185 -7.09 17.15 -5.48
C THR A 185 -6.93 17.51 -4.00
N PRO A 186 -5.96 16.95 -3.28
CA PRO A 186 -5.67 17.33 -1.90
C PRO A 186 -5.30 18.82 -1.83
N PRO A 187 -5.52 19.50 -0.70
CA PRO A 187 -4.99 20.84 -0.48
C PRO A 187 -3.46 20.84 -0.67
N GLY A 188 -2.95 21.79 -1.43
CA GLY A 188 -1.55 21.82 -1.87
C GLY A 188 -1.36 21.12 -3.23
N ASN A 189 -0.21 21.27 -3.83
CA ASN A 189 0.11 20.74 -5.16
C ASN A 189 0.55 19.28 -5.17
N TYR A 190 0.00 18.44 -4.30
CA TYR A 190 0.36 17.03 -4.23
C TYR A 190 -0.49 16.20 -5.21
N PRO A 191 0.11 15.23 -5.91
CA PRO A 191 -0.66 14.25 -6.67
C PRO A 191 -1.58 13.46 -5.72
N GLY A 192 -2.85 13.34 -6.07
CA GLY A 192 -3.88 12.75 -5.20
C GLY A 192 -3.70 11.27 -4.89
N ASN A 193 -2.93 10.56 -5.70
CA ASN A 193 -2.70 9.13 -5.55
C ASN A 193 -1.30 8.73 -5.99
N THR A 194 -0.59 8.04 -5.12
CA THR A 194 0.78 7.55 -5.35
C THR A 194 0.85 6.27 -6.18
N ASN A 195 -0.28 5.63 -6.48
CA ASN A 195 -0.34 4.40 -7.28
C ASN A 195 -0.80 4.63 -8.72
N SER A 196 -0.74 5.84 -9.24
CA SER A 196 -1.28 6.22 -10.55
C SER A 196 -2.81 6.08 -10.70
N GLY A 197 -3.50 5.63 -9.67
CA GLY A 197 -4.95 5.55 -9.61
C GLY A 197 -5.59 6.84 -9.13
N SER A 198 -6.90 6.90 -9.20
CA SER A 198 -7.68 8.04 -8.72
C SER A 198 -8.08 7.86 -7.26
N SER A 199 -8.05 8.94 -6.48
CA SER A 199 -8.60 8.92 -5.14
C SER A 199 -10.12 8.75 -5.17
N TYR A 200 -10.63 7.94 -4.26
CA TYR A 200 -12.07 7.70 -4.12
C TYR A 200 -12.78 8.85 -3.41
N LYS A 201 -14.08 8.99 -3.67
CA LYS A 201 -15.00 9.75 -2.82
C LYS A 201 -15.42 8.93 -1.60
N SER A 202 -15.81 7.69 -1.82
CA SER A 202 -16.09 6.67 -0.79
C SER A 202 -15.73 5.30 -1.31
N PHE A 203 -15.59 4.35 -0.40
CA PHE A 203 -15.62 2.95 -0.73
C PHE A 203 -16.27 2.14 0.39
N GLU A 204 -16.85 1.01 -0.01
CA GLU A 204 -17.38 -0.03 0.85
C GLU A 204 -16.76 -1.37 0.46
N TYR A 205 -16.52 -2.25 1.44
CA TYR A 205 -16.02 -3.59 1.14
C TYR A 205 -16.51 -4.65 2.12
N LEU A 206 -16.53 -5.87 1.62
CA LEU A 206 -16.68 -7.09 2.40
C LEU A 206 -15.44 -7.95 2.17
N TYR A 207 -14.83 -8.39 3.25
CA TYR A 207 -13.69 -9.29 3.23
C TYR A 207 -14.01 -10.50 4.09
N ALA A 208 -13.80 -11.70 3.56
CA ALA A 208 -13.95 -12.95 4.27
C ALA A 208 -12.67 -13.78 4.08
N SER A 209 -12.07 -14.25 5.17
CA SER A 209 -10.92 -15.14 5.11
C SER A 209 -11.12 -16.34 6.02
N ARG A 210 -10.68 -17.50 5.56
CA ARG A 210 -10.65 -18.74 6.34
C ARG A 210 -9.25 -19.32 6.34
N SER A 211 -8.76 -19.62 7.56
CA SER A 211 -7.47 -20.29 7.77
C SER A 211 -7.66 -21.80 7.86
N TYR A 212 -6.73 -22.54 7.31
CA TYR A 212 -6.60 -24.00 7.39
C TYR A 212 -5.22 -24.35 7.93
N GLN A 213 -4.97 -25.64 8.14
CA GLN A 213 -3.68 -26.11 8.60
C GLN A 213 -2.54 -25.75 7.62
N GLN A 214 -2.79 -25.86 6.30
CA GLN A 214 -1.79 -25.59 5.27
C GLN A 214 -1.74 -24.14 4.80
N GLY A 215 -2.74 -23.30 5.11
CA GLY A 215 -2.77 -21.94 4.59
C GLY A 215 -4.09 -21.22 4.83
N SER A 216 -4.43 -20.30 3.93
CA SER A 216 -5.66 -19.53 3.99
C SER A 216 -6.22 -19.23 2.60
N ILE A 217 -7.52 -19.04 2.55
CA ILE A 217 -8.23 -18.49 1.41
C ILE A 217 -8.99 -17.24 1.86
N SER A 218 -9.02 -16.23 1.02
CA SER A 218 -9.86 -15.05 1.24
C SER A 218 -10.68 -14.71 0.01
N PHE A 219 -11.76 -13.99 0.26
CA PHE A 219 -12.64 -13.38 -0.73
C PHE A 219 -12.77 -11.90 -0.43
N LEU A 220 -12.68 -11.07 -1.47
CA LEU A 220 -12.89 -9.64 -1.41
C LEU A 220 -14.01 -9.23 -2.36
N PHE A 221 -14.97 -8.44 -1.85
CA PHE A 221 -15.86 -7.60 -2.61
C PHE A 221 -15.58 -6.15 -2.24
N PHE A 222 -15.26 -5.33 -3.20
CA PHE A 222 -14.89 -3.93 -2.99
C PHE A 222 -15.63 -3.05 -4.00
N SER A 223 -16.22 -1.98 -3.52
CA SER A 223 -16.95 -1.00 -4.33
C SER A 223 -16.42 0.39 -4.01
N ASP A 224 -15.83 1.07 -4.96
CA ASP A 224 -15.39 2.45 -4.80
C ASP A 224 -16.10 3.41 -5.75
N GLN A 225 -16.21 4.65 -5.32
CA GLN A 225 -17.01 5.67 -5.96
C GLN A 225 -16.18 6.92 -6.23
N PHE A 226 -16.45 7.52 -7.38
CA PHE A 226 -15.79 8.74 -7.86
C PHE A 226 -16.85 9.76 -8.24
N ASN A 227 -16.61 11.06 -7.95
CA ASN A 227 -17.52 12.11 -8.40
C ASN A 227 -17.56 12.16 -9.93
N LYS A 228 -18.75 12.34 -10.48
CA LYS A 228 -18.93 12.58 -11.92
C LYS A 228 -18.45 13.97 -12.29
N PHE A 229 -17.90 14.08 -13.49
CA PHE A 229 -17.57 15.33 -14.14
C PHE A 229 -17.69 15.20 -15.66
N HIS A 230 -17.86 16.33 -16.33
CA HIS A 230 -17.56 16.47 -17.75
C HIS A 230 -16.49 17.53 -17.95
N THR A 231 -15.86 17.53 -19.11
CA THR A 231 -14.80 18.48 -19.42
C THR A 231 -15.33 19.48 -20.43
N LEU A 232 -15.24 20.77 -20.11
CA LEU A 232 -15.43 21.86 -21.05
C LEU A 232 -14.07 22.43 -21.43
N THR A 233 -13.96 22.93 -22.66
CA THR A 233 -12.77 23.67 -23.09
C THR A 233 -13.05 25.15 -22.98
N GLU A 234 -12.36 25.84 -22.09
CA GLU A 234 -12.41 27.30 -21.91
C GLU A 234 -11.03 27.85 -22.29
N ASN A 235 -10.99 28.73 -23.32
CA ASN A 235 -9.75 29.31 -23.84
C ASN A 235 -8.67 28.26 -24.15
N ASP A 236 -9.03 27.17 -24.82
CA ASP A 236 -8.19 26.02 -25.16
C ASP A 236 -7.65 25.21 -23.94
N ILE A 237 -8.15 25.49 -22.73
CA ILE A 237 -7.78 24.77 -21.51
C ILE A 237 -8.96 23.87 -21.10
N PRO A 238 -8.72 22.54 -20.91
CA PRO A 238 -9.75 21.62 -20.43
C PRO A 238 -10.04 21.86 -18.94
N VAL A 239 -11.28 22.26 -18.63
CA VAL A 239 -11.78 22.50 -17.27
C VAL A 239 -12.78 21.43 -16.88
N LYS A 240 -12.62 20.85 -15.69
CA LYS A 240 -13.57 19.86 -15.14
C LYS A 240 -14.77 20.56 -14.49
N ILE A 241 -15.95 20.23 -14.96
CA ILE A 241 -17.23 20.65 -14.36
C ILE A 241 -17.84 19.46 -13.65
N TRP A 242 -18.14 19.63 -12.37
CA TRP A 242 -18.65 18.55 -11.53
C TRP A 242 -20.15 18.36 -11.68
N ASP A 243 -20.55 17.12 -11.96
CA ASP A 243 -21.93 16.71 -12.15
C ASP A 243 -22.51 16.07 -10.90
N LYS A 244 -23.85 15.96 -10.83
CA LYS A 244 -24.53 15.19 -9.79
C LYS A 244 -24.30 13.70 -9.98
N GLY A 245 -24.13 12.97 -8.86
CA GLY A 245 -23.98 11.52 -8.82
C GLY A 245 -22.53 11.06 -8.85
N ASN A 246 -22.35 9.74 -8.93
CA ASN A 246 -21.06 9.08 -8.85
C ASN A 246 -20.89 8.10 -10.01
N TRP A 247 -19.65 7.85 -10.37
CA TRP A 247 -19.24 6.64 -11.07
C TRP A 247 -18.85 5.60 -10.03
N ASN A 248 -19.23 4.35 -10.28
CA ASN A 248 -18.99 3.26 -9.36
C ASN A 248 -18.15 2.18 -10.05
N ARG A 249 -17.09 1.71 -9.35
CA ARG A 249 -16.26 0.60 -9.74
C ARG A 249 -16.43 -0.53 -8.72
N ILE A 250 -16.57 -1.76 -9.20
CA ILE A 250 -16.62 -2.95 -8.37
C ILE A 250 -15.38 -3.78 -8.66
N THR A 251 -14.72 -4.27 -7.62
CA THR A 251 -13.63 -5.23 -7.68
C THR A 251 -13.97 -6.42 -6.80
N THR A 252 -13.91 -7.62 -7.35
CA THR A 252 -14.19 -8.83 -6.58
C THR A 252 -13.22 -9.94 -6.97
N GLY A 253 -12.93 -10.83 -6.04
CA GLY A 253 -12.05 -11.95 -6.32
C GLY A 253 -11.57 -12.70 -5.09
N VAL A 254 -10.61 -13.57 -5.31
CA VAL A 254 -10.10 -14.51 -4.31
C VAL A 254 -8.59 -14.43 -4.23
N TYR A 255 -8.07 -14.72 -3.05
CA TYR A 255 -6.65 -14.88 -2.77
C TYR A 255 -6.44 -16.16 -1.96
N VAL A 256 -5.41 -16.90 -2.29
CA VAL A 256 -5.04 -18.15 -1.64
C VAL A 256 -3.55 -18.11 -1.33
N THR A 257 -3.18 -18.54 -0.12
CA THR A 257 -1.77 -18.71 0.23
C THR A 257 -1.61 -19.88 1.19
N GLY A 258 -0.54 -20.66 1.02
CA GLY A 258 -0.27 -21.79 1.90
C GLY A 258 0.82 -22.71 1.39
N GLU A 259 1.18 -23.68 2.23
CA GLU A 259 2.10 -24.76 1.91
C GLU A 259 1.31 -26.02 1.54
N TYR A 260 0.95 -26.15 0.27
CA TYR A 260 0.14 -27.26 -0.27
C TYR A 260 0.97 -28.44 -0.78
N ILE A 261 2.24 -28.19 -1.05
CA ILE A 261 3.23 -29.18 -1.47
C ILE A 261 4.41 -29.02 -0.50
N ASN A 262 5.00 -30.11 -0.06
CA ASN A 262 6.09 -30.09 0.92
C ASN A 262 7.16 -29.04 0.58
N ASN A 263 7.51 -28.20 1.54
CA ASN A 263 8.47 -27.11 1.42
C ASN A 263 8.15 -26.07 0.34
N THR A 264 6.92 -26.05 -0.19
CA THR A 264 6.52 -25.12 -1.27
C THR A 264 5.40 -24.20 -0.80
N GLN A 265 5.72 -22.94 -0.60
CA GLN A 265 4.75 -21.89 -0.40
C GLN A 265 4.14 -21.49 -1.73
N VAL A 266 2.83 -21.68 -1.89
CA VAL A 266 2.06 -21.27 -3.06
C VAL A 266 1.20 -20.06 -2.70
N THR A 267 1.16 -19.08 -3.60
CA THR A 267 0.28 -17.92 -3.51
C THR A 267 -0.42 -17.73 -4.85
N ALA A 268 -1.73 -17.56 -4.84
CA ALA A 268 -2.53 -17.32 -6.05
C ALA A 268 -3.59 -16.26 -5.78
N ALA A 269 -3.89 -15.44 -6.80
CA ALA A 269 -4.95 -14.45 -6.74
C ALA A 269 -5.66 -14.32 -8.09
N ALA A 270 -6.97 -14.09 -8.05
CA ALA A 270 -7.77 -13.79 -9.23
C ALA A 270 -8.80 -12.70 -8.87
N TYR A 271 -8.76 -11.58 -9.59
CA TYR A 271 -9.66 -10.46 -9.36
C TYR A 271 -10.27 -9.97 -10.68
N TYR A 272 -11.51 -9.51 -10.59
CA TYR A 272 -12.25 -8.90 -11.70
C TYR A 272 -12.78 -7.53 -11.32
N GLN A 273 -12.73 -6.59 -12.26
CA GLN A 273 -13.22 -5.22 -12.11
C GLN A 273 -14.30 -4.94 -13.15
N ALA A 274 -15.39 -4.30 -12.69
CA ALA A 274 -16.52 -3.89 -13.51
C ALA A 274 -17.04 -2.51 -13.10
N GLY A 275 -17.96 -1.97 -13.89
CA GLY A 275 -18.62 -0.69 -13.62
C GLY A 275 -18.01 0.45 -14.42
N LYS A 276 -17.54 1.50 -13.75
CA LYS A 276 -16.96 2.70 -14.37
C LYS A 276 -15.59 3.01 -13.81
N THR A 277 -14.69 3.50 -14.67
CA THR A 277 -13.43 4.11 -14.22
C THR A 277 -13.68 5.44 -13.53
N ALA A 278 -12.66 5.99 -12.87
CA ALA A 278 -12.71 7.35 -12.30
C ALA A 278 -12.93 8.47 -13.32
N THR A 279 -12.83 8.16 -14.61
CA THR A 279 -13.09 9.08 -15.74
C THR A 279 -14.39 8.75 -16.49
N GLY A 280 -15.19 7.78 -15.98
CA GLY A 280 -16.52 7.47 -16.49
C GLY A 280 -16.56 6.46 -17.64
N GLN A 281 -15.42 5.93 -18.11
CA GLN A 281 -15.41 4.87 -19.10
C GLN A 281 -15.99 3.57 -18.50
N GLN A 282 -16.67 2.77 -19.32
CA GLN A 282 -17.09 1.43 -18.93
C GLN A 282 -15.83 0.59 -18.61
N LEU A 283 -15.85 -0.20 -17.54
CA LEU A 283 -14.72 -1.01 -17.09
C LEU A 283 -15.06 -2.49 -17.16
N SER A 284 -14.13 -3.28 -17.71
CA SER A 284 -14.14 -4.76 -17.66
C SER A 284 -12.70 -5.24 -17.66
N ALA A 285 -12.12 -5.48 -16.46
CA ALA A 285 -10.70 -5.75 -16.33
C ALA A 285 -10.44 -6.89 -15.34
N GLY A 286 -9.27 -7.53 -15.44
CA GLY A 286 -8.93 -8.66 -14.59
C GLY A 286 -7.46 -8.68 -14.21
N LEU A 287 -7.17 -9.33 -13.06
CA LEU A 287 -5.84 -9.68 -12.59
C LEU A 287 -5.79 -11.17 -12.24
N LEU A 288 -4.73 -11.84 -12.68
CA LEU A 288 -4.36 -13.19 -12.26
C LEU A 288 -2.93 -13.15 -11.74
N SER A 289 -2.66 -13.86 -10.65
CA SER A 289 -1.33 -14.01 -10.05
C SER A 289 -1.13 -15.43 -9.57
N LEU A 290 0.04 -16.00 -9.83
CA LEU A 290 0.45 -17.29 -9.32
C LEU A 290 1.95 -17.23 -8.99
N GLN A 291 2.31 -17.63 -7.77
CA GLN A 291 3.68 -17.74 -7.31
C GLN A 291 3.88 -19.05 -6.54
N ALA A 292 5.03 -19.67 -6.74
CA ALA A 292 5.50 -20.81 -5.95
C ALA A 292 6.94 -20.54 -5.49
N MET A 293 7.19 -20.72 -4.18
CA MET A 293 8.51 -20.58 -3.56
C MET A 293 8.86 -21.88 -2.85
N TYR A 294 9.91 -22.54 -3.31
CA TYR A 294 10.41 -23.79 -2.74
C TYR A 294 11.55 -23.53 -1.76
N LYS A 295 11.48 -24.13 -0.58
CA LYS A 295 12.54 -24.10 0.43
C LYS A 295 13.54 -25.20 0.13
N LEU A 296 14.65 -24.84 -0.52
CA LEU A 296 15.75 -25.76 -0.87
C LEU A 296 16.53 -26.22 0.35
N SER A 297 16.73 -25.31 1.31
CA SER A 297 17.37 -25.57 2.61
C SER A 297 16.87 -24.56 3.64
N GLU A 298 17.36 -24.64 4.89
CA GLU A 298 17.08 -23.61 5.91
C GLU A 298 17.58 -22.20 5.52
N GLN A 299 18.57 -22.16 4.62
CA GLN A 299 19.19 -20.91 4.20
C GLN A 299 18.73 -20.44 2.83
N VAL A 300 18.25 -21.33 1.96
CA VAL A 300 17.96 -20.99 0.55
C VAL A 300 16.51 -21.30 0.20
N SER A 301 15.84 -20.31 -0.34
CA SER A 301 14.55 -20.48 -1.01
C SER A 301 14.63 -19.92 -2.42
N ALA A 302 14.05 -20.62 -3.37
CA ALA A 302 13.95 -20.17 -4.76
C ALA A 302 12.58 -20.51 -5.32
N GLY A 303 12.15 -19.72 -6.28
CA GLY A 303 10.86 -19.93 -6.93
C GLY A 303 10.61 -18.92 -8.03
N GLY A 304 9.37 -18.81 -8.42
CA GLY A 304 8.97 -17.86 -9.45
C GLY A 304 7.47 -17.76 -9.55
N GLY A 305 7.03 -16.96 -10.50
CA GLY A 305 5.62 -16.74 -10.69
C GLY A 305 5.29 -15.95 -11.95
N VAL A 306 4.02 -15.67 -12.08
CA VAL A 306 3.45 -14.85 -13.14
C VAL A 306 2.36 -13.96 -12.56
N ASP A 307 2.41 -12.68 -12.92
CA ASP A 307 1.34 -11.72 -12.74
C ASP A 307 0.83 -11.28 -14.10
N TYR A 308 -0.48 -11.32 -14.27
CA TYR A 308 -1.16 -10.88 -15.48
C TYR A 308 -2.25 -9.88 -15.13
N THR A 309 -2.23 -8.72 -15.76
CA THR A 309 -3.32 -7.76 -15.72
C THR A 309 -3.81 -7.48 -17.13
N THR A 310 -5.11 -7.40 -17.31
CA THR A 310 -5.70 -7.00 -18.59
C THR A 310 -5.39 -5.52 -18.87
N GLY A 311 -5.46 -5.13 -20.13
CA GLY A 311 -5.25 -3.76 -20.57
C GLY A 311 -5.79 -3.50 -21.98
N GLY A 312 -5.62 -2.27 -22.43
CA GLY A 312 -6.19 -1.78 -23.67
C GLY A 312 -7.60 -1.25 -23.48
N GLY A 313 -8.34 -1.14 -24.55
CA GLY A 313 -9.71 -0.67 -24.56
C GLY A 313 -10.12 -0.09 -25.90
N SER A 314 -11.39 0.25 -26.03
CA SER A 314 -11.96 1.08 -27.08
C SER A 314 -12.35 2.44 -26.46
N GLY A 315 -12.69 3.44 -27.25
CA GLY A 315 -13.00 4.78 -26.74
C GLY A 315 -14.02 4.81 -25.60
N THR A 316 -14.93 3.84 -25.51
CA THR A 316 -16.01 3.75 -24.51
C THR A 316 -15.74 2.72 -23.41
N VAL A 317 -14.87 1.72 -23.64
CA VAL A 317 -14.59 0.63 -22.70
C VAL A 317 -13.10 0.54 -22.41
N SER A 318 -12.75 0.50 -21.12
CA SER A 318 -11.41 0.23 -20.61
C SER A 318 -11.30 -1.23 -20.15
N TYR A 319 -10.22 -1.91 -20.54
CA TYR A 319 -9.82 -3.21 -20.01
C TYR A 319 -8.60 -3.09 -19.09
N ALA A 320 -8.20 -1.89 -18.72
CA ALA A 320 -7.05 -1.63 -17.87
C ALA A 320 -7.39 -1.91 -16.41
N PHE A 321 -6.71 -2.91 -15.81
CA PHE A 321 -6.84 -3.21 -14.39
C PHE A 321 -6.19 -2.14 -13.53
N ASP A 322 -6.85 -1.73 -12.46
CA ASP A 322 -6.34 -0.80 -11.45
C ASP A 322 -6.11 -1.54 -10.12
N PRO A 323 -4.89 -1.56 -9.55
CA PRO A 323 -4.59 -2.25 -8.29
C PRO A 323 -5.15 -1.54 -7.05
N LEU A 324 -6.18 -0.72 -7.20
CA LEU A 324 -6.89 -0.01 -6.13
C LEU A 324 -5.93 0.79 -5.24
N TYR A 325 -5.93 0.47 -3.96
CA TYR A 325 -5.18 1.13 -2.87
C TYR A 325 -4.12 0.19 -2.29
N GLY A 326 -3.54 -0.66 -3.14
CA GLY A 326 -2.51 -1.63 -2.80
C GLY A 326 -1.12 -1.05 -2.57
N THR A 327 -0.14 -1.95 -2.46
CA THR A 327 1.29 -1.64 -2.32
C THR A 327 2.05 -2.17 -3.55
N PRO A 328 1.94 -1.52 -4.72
CA PRO A 328 2.47 -2.03 -6.00
C PRO A 328 3.99 -2.26 -6.00
N HIS A 329 4.76 -1.49 -5.26
CA HIS A 329 6.21 -1.67 -5.10
C HIS A 329 6.62 -3.09 -4.67
N LYS A 330 5.74 -3.87 -4.05
CA LYS A 330 6.03 -5.26 -3.61
C LYS A 330 6.02 -6.28 -4.75
N PHE A 331 5.52 -5.92 -5.93
CA PHE A 331 5.13 -6.91 -6.95
C PHE A 331 5.86 -6.71 -8.28
N TRP A 332 5.66 -5.66 -8.98
CA TRP A 332 6.01 -5.47 -10.39
C TRP A 332 7.36 -4.79 -10.59
N GLY A 333 8.42 -5.32 -9.94
CA GLY A 333 9.77 -4.76 -9.93
C GLY A 333 9.94 -3.61 -8.93
N LEU A 334 11.14 -3.47 -8.39
CA LEU A 334 11.44 -2.48 -7.36
C LEU A 334 11.70 -1.09 -7.94
N MET A 335 11.99 -0.96 -9.25
CA MET A 335 12.17 0.33 -9.92
C MET A 335 10.84 1.08 -10.17
N ASP A 336 9.70 0.53 -9.77
CA ASP A 336 8.38 1.19 -9.83
C ASP A 336 7.94 1.62 -11.23
N TYR A 337 8.30 0.86 -12.27
CA TYR A 337 7.92 1.14 -13.64
C TYR A 337 6.44 0.95 -13.91
N PHE A 338 5.77 0.09 -13.11
CA PHE A 338 4.38 -0.32 -13.33
C PHE A 338 3.56 -0.14 -12.06
N TYR A 339 2.40 0.50 -12.18
CA TYR A 339 1.39 0.68 -11.11
C TYR A 339 1.83 1.49 -9.88
N ALA A 340 3.08 1.88 -9.76
CA ALA A 340 3.62 2.64 -8.64
C ALA A 340 3.91 4.09 -9.05
N GLY A 341 2.92 4.96 -8.98
CA GLY A 341 3.12 6.43 -9.07
C GLY A 341 3.65 7.03 -10.38
N SER A 342 4.15 6.24 -11.30
CA SER A 342 4.98 6.69 -12.42
C SER A 342 4.24 6.77 -13.76
N GLY A 343 2.89 6.79 -13.75
CA GLY A 343 2.12 6.84 -14.99
C GLY A 343 2.38 5.62 -15.88
N PHE A 344 1.87 4.47 -15.48
CA PHE A 344 1.79 3.31 -16.36
C PHE A 344 0.54 3.44 -17.23
N GLY A 345 0.71 3.38 -18.55
CA GLY A 345 -0.42 3.46 -19.48
C GLY A 345 -1.38 2.28 -19.36
N SER A 346 -2.53 2.36 -20.02
CA SER A 346 -3.63 1.41 -19.95
C SER A 346 -3.40 0.09 -20.74
N LYS A 347 -2.14 -0.36 -20.89
CA LYS A 347 -1.79 -1.50 -21.76
C LYS A 347 -1.88 -2.85 -21.08
N GLY A 348 -2.04 -2.90 -19.74
CA GLY A 348 -1.93 -4.12 -18.96
C GLY A 348 -0.51 -4.68 -18.92
N LEU A 349 -0.27 -5.64 -18.06
CA LEU A 349 1.04 -6.17 -17.78
C LEU A 349 1.05 -7.69 -17.74
N GLN A 350 2.09 -8.28 -18.29
CA GLN A 350 2.53 -9.64 -18.08
C GLN A 350 3.91 -9.57 -17.43
N ASP A 351 4.03 -10.05 -16.20
CA ASP A 351 5.27 -10.13 -15.46
C ASP A 351 5.58 -11.59 -15.16
N TYR A 352 6.65 -12.09 -15.73
CA TYR A 352 7.21 -13.41 -15.42
C TYR A 352 8.46 -13.20 -14.58
N TYR A 353 8.52 -13.83 -13.40
CA TYR A 353 9.62 -13.59 -12.49
C TYR A 353 10.18 -14.84 -11.84
N ILE A 354 11.46 -14.75 -11.50
CA ILE A 354 12.18 -15.71 -10.65
C ILE A 354 12.66 -14.94 -9.42
N LYS A 355 12.53 -15.57 -8.25
CA LYS A 355 12.91 -15.00 -6.95
C LYS A 355 13.79 -15.95 -6.20
N THR A 356 14.84 -15.43 -5.57
CA THR A 356 15.71 -16.20 -4.69
C THR A 356 15.92 -15.45 -3.38
N LYS A 357 16.00 -16.18 -2.30
CA LYS A 357 16.35 -15.65 -0.98
C LYS A 357 17.43 -16.50 -0.36
N TYR A 358 18.45 -15.86 0.14
CA TYR A 358 19.57 -16.51 0.81
C TYR A 358 19.81 -15.89 2.19
N LYS A 359 19.65 -16.71 3.25
CA LYS A 359 19.91 -16.35 4.64
C LYS A 359 21.37 -16.68 4.94
N LEU A 360 22.24 -15.70 4.79
CA LEU A 360 23.68 -15.82 5.04
C LEU A 360 24.00 -16.04 6.53
N SER A 361 23.20 -15.43 7.40
CA SER A 361 23.28 -15.62 8.85
C SER A 361 21.91 -15.25 9.47
N GLU A 362 21.77 -15.37 10.80
CA GLU A 362 20.58 -14.91 11.53
C GLU A 362 20.31 -13.40 11.36
N LYS A 363 21.34 -12.62 11.03
CA LYS A 363 21.28 -11.18 10.89
C LYS A 363 21.32 -10.68 9.44
N LEU A 364 21.74 -11.50 8.49
CA LEU A 364 22.01 -11.09 7.12
C LEU A 364 21.25 -11.95 6.12
N GLN A 365 20.40 -11.33 5.32
CA GLN A 365 19.64 -11.95 4.24
C GLN A 365 19.85 -11.17 2.95
N VAL A 366 20.00 -11.89 1.83
CA VAL A 366 20.05 -11.35 0.49
C VAL A 366 18.91 -11.94 -0.35
N ALA A 367 18.22 -11.11 -1.11
CA ALA A 367 17.25 -11.54 -2.10
C ALA A 367 17.67 -11.06 -3.49
N VAL A 368 17.43 -11.88 -4.50
CA VAL A 368 17.63 -11.52 -5.92
C VAL A 368 16.39 -11.94 -6.68
N ASP A 369 15.79 -10.96 -7.36
CA ASP A 369 14.62 -11.16 -8.21
C ASP A 369 14.97 -10.76 -9.64
N ILE A 370 14.40 -11.48 -10.61
CA ILE A 370 14.52 -11.16 -12.05
C ILE A 370 13.11 -11.16 -12.61
N HIS A 371 12.75 -10.06 -13.25
CA HIS A 371 11.44 -9.84 -13.84
C HIS A 371 11.55 -9.64 -15.36
N ARG A 372 10.62 -10.24 -16.12
CA ARG A 372 10.45 -10.00 -17.55
C ARG A 372 9.07 -9.44 -17.81
N PHE A 373 9.02 -8.19 -18.24
CA PHE A 373 7.78 -7.45 -18.44
C PHE A 373 7.36 -7.39 -19.90
N SER A 374 6.07 -7.57 -20.15
CA SER A 374 5.45 -7.41 -21.45
C SER A 374 4.05 -6.80 -21.33
N SER A 375 3.59 -6.13 -22.38
CA SER A 375 2.23 -5.62 -22.48
C SER A 375 1.21 -6.75 -22.66
N ALA A 376 0.07 -6.65 -22.01
CA ALA A 376 -1.07 -7.53 -22.26
C ALA A 376 -1.82 -7.17 -23.56
N SER A 377 -1.72 -5.93 -24.02
CA SER A 377 -2.38 -5.44 -25.25
C SER A 377 -1.38 -4.92 -26.29
N THR A 378 -1.87 -4.55 -27.45
CA THR A 378 -1.03 -4.03 -28.54
C THR A 378 -0.48 -2.63 -28.16
N VAL A 379 0.82 -2.45 -28.37
CA VAL A 379 1.54 -1.16 -28.25
C VAL A 379 1.86 -0.65 -29.66
N ARG A 380 1.76 0.65 -29.85
CA ARG A 380 2.04 1.32 -31.14
C ARG A 380 3.03 2.47 -30.93
N ASP A 381 3.78 2.77 -32.01
CA ASP A 381 4.61 3.99 -32.07
C ASP A 381 3.77 5.23 -32.44
N ALA A 382 4.44 6.38 -32.56
CA ALA A 382 3.81 7.63 -32.95
C ALA A 382 3.18 7.59 -34.35
N SER A 383 3.69 6.73 -35.25
CA SER A 383 3.18 6.49 -36.61
C SER A 383 2.10 5.39 -36.64
N ARG A 384 1.64 4.92 -35.48
CA ARG A 384 0.65 3.85 -35.29
C ARG A 384 1.10 2.44 -35.75
N ASN A 385 2.38 2.23 -36.02
CA ASN A 385 2.93 0.90 -36.32
C ASN A 385 2.95 0.06 -35.03
N LYS A 386 2.71 -1.25 -35.16
CA LYS A 386 2.79 -2.18 -34.04
C LYS A 386 4.22 -2.35 -33.57
N LEU A 387 4.45 -2.19 -32.28
CA LEU A 387 5.71 -2.49 -31.60
C LEU A 387 5.68 -3.89 -30.96
N SER A 388 6.85 -4.37 -30.56
CA SER A 388 6.95 -5.56 -29.70
C SER A 388 6.15 -5.35 -28.41
N ARG A 389 5.59 -6.42 -27.84
CA ARG A 389 4.96 -6.35 -26.53
C ARG A 389 5.97 -6.32 -25.37
N TYR A 390 7.21 -6.66 -25.61
CA TYR A 390 8.25 -6.67 -24.58
C TYR A 390 8.58 -5.24 -24.10
N PHE A 391 8.46 -5.03 -22.79
CA PHE A 391 8.78 -3.75 -22.13
C PHE A 391 10.21 -3.70 -21.62
N GLY A 392 10.70 -4.79 -21.06
CA GLY A 392 12.04 -4.84 -20.49
C GLY A 392 12.25 -5.98 -19.54
N THR A 393 13.45 -6.04 -19.00
CA THR A 393 13.85 -6.96 -17.93
C THR A 393 14.44 -6.16 -16.79
N GLU A 394 14.00 -6.44 -15.57
CA GLU A 394 14.53 -5.85 -14.33
C GLU A 394 15.24 -6.91 -13.50
N MET A 395 16.34 -6.53 -12.90
CA MET A 395 17.08 -7.33 -11.93
C MET A 395 17.18 -6.55 -10.65
N ASP A 396 16.71 -7.13 -9.56
CA ASP A 396 16.67 -6.54 -8.23
C ASP A 396 17.54 -7.32 -7.28
N MET A 397 18.33 -6.64 -6.47
CA MET A 397 19.07 -7.22 -5.35
C MET A 397 18.80 -6.41 -4.09
N VAL A 398 18.39 -7.09 -3.03
CA VAL A 398 18.13 -6.49 -1.72
C VAL A 398 18.91 -7.22 -0.65
N CYS A 399 19.63 -6.46 0.17
CA CYS A 399 20.39 -6.94 1.31
C CYS A 399 19.80 -6.36 2.60
N ASN A 400 19.35 -7.21 3.50
CA ASN A 400 18.80 -6.86 4.81
C ASN A 400 19.77 -7.26 5.91
N TYR A 401 20.17 -6.32 6.78
CA TYR A 401 21.01 -6.57 7.94
C TYR A 401 20.34 -6.08 9.22
N THR A 402 20.11 -7.02 10.15
CA THR A 402 19.53 -6.74 11.48
C THR A 402 20.67 -6.58 12.49
N LEU A 403 21.00 -5.32 12.86
CA LEU A 403 22.02 -5.04 13.87
C LEU A 403 21.53 -5.44 15.26
N THR A 404 20.33 -4.97 15.63
CA THR A 404 19.60 -5.32 16.85
C THR A 404 18.11 -5.49 16.52
N ASN A 405 17.30 -5.92 17.50
CA ASN A 405 15.83 -5.96 17.35
C ASN A 405 15.19 -4.59 17.06
N MET A 406 15.90 -3.48 17.30
CA MET A 406 15.43 -2.12 17.09
C MET A 406 16.08 -1.44 15.87
N ILE A 407 17.20 -1.94 15.36
CA ILE A 407 18.00 -1.26 14.32
C ILE A 407 18.25 -2.24 13.18
N GLY A 408 17.75 -1.88 12.00
CA GLY A 408 17.94 -2.61 10.75
C GLY A 408 18.49 -1.71 9.64
N PHE A 409 19.25 -2.30 8.75
CA PHE A 409 19.74 -1.70 7.51
C PHE A 409 19.19 -2.50 6.34
N GLU A 410 18.85 -1.78 5.28
CA GLU A 410 18.46 -2.38 4.00
C GLU A 410 19.18 -1.64 2.89
N ALA A 411 19.85 -2.38 2.02
CA ALA A 411 20.46 -1.83 0.81
C ALA A 411 19.86 -2.52 -0.41
N GLY A 412 19.50 -1.77 -1.42
CA GLY A 412 18.97 -2.30 -2.67
C GLY A 412 19.70 -1.72 -3.88
N TYR A 413 19.79 -2.56 -4.90
CA TYR A 413 20.23 -2.17 -6.24
C TYR A 413 19.33 -2.84 -7.26
N SER A 414 18.85 -2.05 -8.21
CA SER A 414 18.03 -2.52 -9.33
C SER A 414 18.59 -2.02 -10.66
N HIS A 415 18.46 -2.84 -11.68
CA HIS A 415 18.83 -2.52 -13.06
C HIS A 415 17.69 -2.88 -14.02
N PHE A 416 17.29 -1.94 -14.86
CA PHE A 416 16.24 -2.14 -15.86
C PHE A 416 16.77 -2.00 -17.28
N PHE A 417 16.65 -3.06 -18.07
CA PHE A 417 16.93 -3.09 -19.50
C PHE A 417 15.66 -2.72 -20.26
N SER A 418 15.49 -1.46 -20.65
CA SER A 418 14.29 -0.97 -21.30
C SER A 418 14.24 -1.24 -22.80
N SER A 419 13.03 -1.44 -23.32
CA SER A 419 12.76 -1.58 -24.76
C SER A 419 12.17 -0.29 -25.36
N PRO A 420 12.22 -0.12 -26.68
CA PRO A 420 11.54 0.99 -27.36
C PRO A 420 10.02 1.01 -27.13
N SER A 421 9.41 -0.14 -26.91
CA SER A 421 7.97 -0.25 -26.64
C SER A 421 7.57 0.40 -25.31
N LEU A 422 8.44 0.29 -24.28
CA LEU A 422 8.22 0.93 -22.99
C LEU A 422 8.21 2.45 -23.10
N SER A 423 9.12 3.00 -23.93
CA SER A 423 9.29 4.44 -24.14
C SER A 423 8.26 5.06 -25.09
N SER A 424 7.45 4.22 -25.76
CA SER A 424 6.48 4.69 -26.76
C SER A 424 5.47 5.69 -26.17
N PRO A 425 4.84 6.54 -27.02
CA PRO A 425 3.83 7.50 -26.58
C PRO A 425 2.64 6.87 -25.85
N GLU A 426 2.33 5.61 -26.16
CA GLU A 426 1.20 4.89 -25.56
C GLU A 426 1.53 4.28 -24.18
N VAL A 427 2.80 4.32 -23.72
CA VAL A 427 3.22 3.71 -22.44
C VAL A 427 3.85 4.75 -21.52
N LYS A 428 5.13 5.09 -21.69
CA LYS A 428 5.82 6.08 -20.84
C LYS A 428 5.99 7.44 -21.51
N ASN A 429 5.83 7.52 -22.83
CA ASN A 429 5.95 8.75 -23.62
C ASN A 429 7.28 9.48 -23.38
N ILE A 430 8.39 8.75 -23.53
CA ILE A 430 9.75 9.30 -23.31
C ILE A 430 10.52 9.32 -24.63
N THR A 431 10.95 10.51 -25.04
CA THR A 431 11.79 10.68 -26.21
C THR A 431 13.25 10.40 -25.84
N ALA A 432 13.98 9.73 -26.73
CA ALA A 432 15.42 9.40 -26.57
C ALA A 432 15.73 8.73 -25.21
N ALA A 433 14.90 7.77 -24.79
CA ALA A 433 15.06 7.05 -23.53
C ALA A 433 16.34 6.20 -23.51
N GLN A 434 17.03 6.18 -22.38
CA GLN A 434 18.16 5.28 -22.15
C GLN A 434 17.67 3.83 -22.09
N LYS A 435 18.53 2.89 -22.56
CA LYS A 435 18.24 1.45 -22.51
C LYS A 435 18.53 0.85 -21.14
N ASN A 436 19.57 1.35 -20.48
CA ASN A 436 20.04 0.86 -19.19
C ASN A 436 19.73 1.91 -18.14
N ASN A 437 19.02 1.51 -17.09
CA ASN A 437 18.59 2.39 -16.03
C ASN A 437 18.91 1.75 -14.70
N ASN A 438 19.28 2.53 -13.70
CA ASN A 438 19.73 2.04 -12.41
C ASN A 438 18.99 2.71 -11.27
N TRP A 439 18.88 2.00 -10.19
CA TRP A 439 18.41 2.54 -8.94
C TRP A 439 19.15 1.88 -7.78
N ALA A 440 19.60 2.67 -6.84
CA ALA A 440 20.25 2.17 -5.64
C ALA A 440 19.74 2.92 -4.42
N TYR A 441 19.64 2.23 -3.29
CA TYR A 441 19.28 2.87 -2.03
C TYR A 441 19.98 2.23 -0.83
N LEU A 442 20.12 3.04 0.22
CA LEU A 442 20.46 2.60 1.56
C LEU A 442 19.42 3.15 2.55
N MET A 443 18.79 2.26 3.28
CA MET A 443 17.78 2.59 4.30
C MET A 443 18.25 2.17 5.68
N ILE A 444 18.10 3.08 6.65
CA ILE A 444 18.32 2.80 8.07
C ILE A 444 16.98 2.95 8.77
N ASN A 445 16.62 1.96 9.57
CA ASN A 445 15.35 1.92 10.28
C ASN A 445 15.57 1.66 11.76
N ILE A 446 15.25 2.64 12.59
CA ILE A 446 15.40 2.62 14.05
C ILE A 446 14.01 2.65 14.67
N ARG A 447 13.65 1.63 15.48
CA ARG A 447 12.30 1.40 16.01
C ARG A 447 12.32 1.08 17.51
N PRO A 448 12.59 2.03 18.40
CA PRO A 448 12.45 1.79 19.82
C PRO A 448 10.96 1.66 20.22
N ALA A 449 10.69 0.75 21.14
CA ALA A 449 9.36 0.53 21.70
C ALA A 449 9.45 0.42 23.24
N PHE A 450 8.48 1.01 23.93
CA PHE A 450 8.37 1.03 25.38
C PHE A 450 6.94 0.65 25.77
N SER A 451 6.80 -0.26 26.72
CA SER A 451 5.50 -0.55 27.39
C SER A 451 5.58 -0.07 28.83
N LEU A 452 4.60 0.70 29.25
CA LEU A 452 4.45 1.21 30.63
C LEU A 452 3.35 0.46 31.36
#